data_e125aaeeb35fde025809540f8084ca12
#
_entry.id   e125aaeeb35fde025809540f8084ca12
#
_cell.length_a   1.000
_cell.length_b   1.000
_cell.length_c   1.000
_cell.angle_alpha   90.00
_cell.angle_beta   90.00
_cell.angle_gamma   90.00
#
_symmetry.space_group_name_H-M   'P 1'
#
loop_
_entity.id
_entity.type
_entity.pdbx_description
1 polymer ?
#
loop_
_entity_poly.entity_id
_entity_poly.type
_entity_poly.pdbx_seq_one_letter_code
_entity_poly.pdbx_strand_id
1 'polypeptide(L)'
;MMEIRLHGRGGQGAVTSAELLALGAIKEGKYAQAFPSFGPERRGAPVVAFCRISDEEIRVRAVISRPDIVLVLDPSILRLVDVGHGLKADGVLVANTRFSPEEIKKKLGVKSRVATVDANRIAREELGLTITNTTMLGALLKASEVVDKGAMIEPFQERFGRLAERNIKAFERAYKETKIL
;
A
#
# COMPACT_ATOMS: atom_id res chain seq x y z
N MET A 1 -17.34 -3.95 1.32
CA MET A 1 -16.24 -4.05 0.33
C MET A 1 -15.31 -2.87 0.52
N MET A 2 -14.01 -3.13 0.69
CA MET A 2 -12.94 -2.13 0.85
C MET A 2 -12.20 -1.98 -0.48
N GLU A 3 -12.03 -0.77 -0.97
CA GLU A 3 -11.39 -0.44 -2.24
C GLU A 3 -10.07 0.31 -2.02
N ILE A 4 -8.97 -0.22 -2.53
CA ILE A 4 -7.61 0.25 -2.27
C ILE A 4 -6.92 0.58 -3.59
N ARG A 5 -6.33 1.76 -3.67
CA ARG A 5 -5.54 2.21 -4.81
C ARG A 5 -4.09 2.41 -4.38
N LEU A 6 -3.17 1.74 -5.09
CA LEU A 6 -1.75 1.75 -4.81
C LEU A 6 -1.01 2.51 -5.91
N HIS A 7 -0.25 3.52 -5.53
CA HIS A 7 0.57 4.32 -6.42
C HIS A 7 2.05 4.02 -6.22
N GLY A 8 2.76 3.79 -7.31
CA GLY A 8 4.20 3.57 -7.29
C GLY A 8 4.85 3.96 -8.61
N ARG A 9 6.07 3.50 -8.84
CA ARG A 9 6.74 3.55 -10.12
C ARG A 9 6.93 2.14 -10.68
N GLY A 10 7.01 2.01 -11.98
CA GLY A 10 7.29 0.73 -12.63
C GLY A 10 8.56 0.09 -12.06
N GLY A 11 8.45 -1.17 -11.63
CA GLY A 11 9.51 -1.93 -10.97
C GLY A 11 9.57 -1.82 -9.43
N GLN A 12 8.73 -1.02 -8.78
CA GLN A 12 8.71 -0.88 -7.31
C GLN A 12 7.74 -1.83 -6.60
N GLY A 13 7.00 -2.64 -7.34
CA GLY A 13 6.13 -3.67 -6.78
C GLY A 13 4.75 -3.19 -6.32
N ALA A 14 4.15 -2.17 -6.96
CA ALA A 14 2.79 -1.76 -6.66
C ALA A 14 1.78 -2.88 -6.91
N VAL A 15 1.91 -3.60 -8.02
CA VAL A 15 1.08 -4.77 -8.35
C VAL A 15 1.33 -5.90 -7.35
N THR A 16 2.59 -6.19 -7.05
CA THR A 16 2.97 -7.19 -6.04
C THR A 16 2.38 -6.86 -4.66
N SER A 17 2.36 -5.57 -4.26
CA SER A 17 1.71 -5.16 -3.00
C SER A 17 0.22 -5.45 -3.00
N ALA A 18 -0.47 -5.16 -4.11
CA ALA A 18 -1.90 -5.44 -4.25
C ALA A 18 -2.19 -6.96 -4.20
N GLU A 19 -1.37 -7.77 -4.88
CA GLU A 19 -1.46 -9.24 -4.86
C GLU A 19 -1.24 -9.81 -3.46
N LEU A 20 -0.17 -9.40 -2.77
CA LEU A 20 0.13 -9.85 -1.41
C LEU A 20 -0.99 -9.50 -0.42
N LEU A 21 -1.54 -8.29 -0.52
CA LEU A 21 -2.66 -7.87 0.30
C LEU A 21 -3.91 -8.71 0.04
N ALA A 22 -4.19 -9.02 -1.23
CA ALA A 22 -5.29 -9.89 -1.62
C ALA A 22 -5.10 -11.32 -1.09
N LEU A 23 -3.88 -11.87 -1.17
CA LEU A 23 -3.56 -13.18 -0.61
C LEU A 23 -3.76 -13.23 0.90
N GLY A 24 -3.32 -12.20 1.63
CA GLY A 24 -3.56 -12.08 3.07
C GLY A 24 -5.07 -12.08 3.40
N ALA A 25 -5.88 -11.34 2.66
CA ALA A 25 -7.32 -11.32 2.84
C ALA A 25 -7.98 -12.69 2.56
N ILE A 26 -7.51 -13.40 1.53
CA ILE A 26 -8.00 -14.76 1.20
C ILE A 26 -7.66 -15.74 2.33
N LYS A 27 -6.49 -15.62 2.97
CA LYS A 27 -6.13 -16.45 4.14
C LYS A 27 -7.08 -16.23 5.34
N GLU A 28 -7.71 -15.07 5.44
CA GLU A 28 -8.77 -14.79 6.42
C GLU A 28 -10.17 -15.27 5.99
N GLY A 29 -10.29 -15.92 4.84
CA GLY A 29 -11.57 -16.37 4.29
C GLY A 29 -12.37 -15.27 3.61
N LYS A 30 -11.77 -14.13 3.31
CA LYS A 30 -12.40 -13.04 2.55
C LYS A 30 -12.25 -13.26 1.04
N TYR A 31 -13.09 -12.58 0.27
CA TYR A 31 -12.93 -12.44 -1.17
C TYR A 31 -11.98 -11.27 -1.46
N ALA A 32 -11.06 -11.44 -2.40
CA ALA A 32 -10.15 -10.39 -2.79
C ALA A 32 -9.88 -10.40 -4.30
N GLN A 33 -9.56 -9.22 -4.84
CA GLN A 33 -9.25 -9.00 -6.24
C GLN A 33 -8.12 -7.99 -6.33
N ALA A 34 -7.01 -8.35 -6.98
CA ALA A 34 -5.89 -7.46 -7.25
C ALA A 34 -5.66 -7.37 -8.77
N PHE A 35 -5.46 -6.16 -9.27
CA PHE A 35 -5.23 -5.93 -10.70
C PHE A 35 -4.46 -4.64 -10.95
N PRO A 36 -3.62 -4.58 -12.02
CA PRO A 36 -2.96 -3.36 -12.45
C PRO A 36 -3.93 -2.41 -13.13
N SER A 37 -3.58 -1.11 -13.16
CA SER A 37 -4.16 -0.18 -14.12
C SER A 37 -3.63 -0.52 -15.51
N PHE A 38 -4.54 -0.64 -16.49
CA PHE A 38 -4.17 -0.90 -17.88
C PHE A 38 -3.56 0.38 -18.51
N GLY A 39 -2.35 0.28 -19.00
CA GLY A 39 -1.62 1.33 -19.71
C GLY A 39 -0.23 0.85 -20.10
N PRO A 40 0.48 1.59 -20.96
CA PRO A 40 1.84 1.22 -21.36
C PRO A 40 2.77 1.38 -20.13
N GLU A 41 3.10 0.26 -19.49
CA GLU A 41 4.06 0.25 -18.39
C GLU A 41 5.46 0.57 -18.91
N ARG A 42 6.06 1.63 -18.39
CA ARG A 42 7.47 1.96 -18.60
C ARG A 42 8.19 1.93 -17.27
N ARG A 43 9.37 1.34 -17.24
CA ARG A 43 10.21 1.32 -16.05
C ARG A 43 10.41 2.74 -15.51
N GLY A 44 10.12 2.94 -14.22
CA GLY A 44 10.23 4.23 -13.54
C GLY A 44 9.06 5.22 -13.78
N ALA A 45 8.14 4.95 -14.71
CA ALA A 45 6.93 5.76 -14.86
C ALA A 45 5.95 5.54 -13.70
N PRO A 46 5.09 6.53 -13.38
CA PRO A 46 4.00 6.33 -12.44
C PRO A 46 3.10 5.15 -12.86
N VAL A 47 2.85 4.24 -11.93
CA VAL A 47 1.94 3.10 -12.12
C VAL A 47 0.92 3.05 -11.00
N VAL A 48 -0.25 2.50 -11.29
CA VAL A 48 -1.33 2.31 -10.34
C VAL A 48 -1.74 0.84 -10.33
N ALA A 49 -1.94 0.30 -9.13
CA ALA A 49 -2.56 -1.01 -8.93
C ALA A 49 -3.77 -0.85 -8.00
N PHE A 50 -4.65 -1.82 -8.05
CA PHE A 50 -5.89 -1.83 -7.30
C PHE A 50 -6.04 -3.13 -6.51
N CYS A 51 -6.66 -3.04 -5.34
CA CYS A 51 -7.07 -4.19 -4.56
C CYS A 51 -8.49 -3.96 -4.02
N ARG A 52 -9.36 -4.97 -4.12
CA ARG A 52 -10.65 -5.03 -3.47
C ARG A 52 -10.66 -6.17 -2.48
N ILE A 53 -11.23 -5.93 -1.30
CA ILE A 53 -11.40 -6.93 -0.25
C ILE A 53 -12.85 -6.86 0.23
N SER A 54 -13.51 -8.00 0.37
CA SER A 54 -14.92 -8.10 0.75
C SER A 54 -15.22 -9.39 1.49
N ASP A 55 -16.21 -9.37 2.36
CA ASP A 55 -16.78 -10.59 2.96
C ASP A 55 -17.73 -11.32 2.00
N GLU A 56 -18.12 -10.67 0.90
CA GLU A 56 -18.98 -11.23 -0.14
C GLU A 56 -18.26 -11.31 -1.49
N GLU A 57 -18.77 -12.14 -2.40
CA GLU A 57 -18.21 -12.31 -3.75
C GLU A 57 -18.10 -10.98 -4.51
N ILE A 58 -16.91 -10.70 -5.04
CA ILE A 58 -16.63 -9.47 -5.80
C ILE A 58 -16.94 -9.68 -7.28
N ARG A 59 -18.00 -9.02 -7.76
CA ARG A 59 -18.44 -9.10 -9.17
C ARG A 59 -18.05 -7.88 -10.01
N VAL A 60 -17.61 -6.81 -9.36
CA VAL A 60 -17.19 -5.56 -10.02
C VAL A 60 -15.84 -5.74 -10.66
N ARG A 61 -15.70 -5.30 -11.94
CA ARG A 61 -14.42 -5.34 -12.69
C ARG A 61 -13.92 -3.97 -13.14
N ALA A 62 -14.61 -2.90 -12.78
CA ALA A 62 -14.20 -1.53 -13.11
C ALA A 62 -12.99 -1.08 -12.28
N VAL A 63 -12.24 -0.08 -12.78
CA VAL A 63 -11.19 0.59 -12.01
C VAL A 63 -11.77 1.27 -10.76
N ILE A 64 -10.94 1.41 -9.74
CA ILE A 64 -11.35 2.05 -8.48
C ILE A 64 -11.19 3.57 -8.63
N SER A 65 -12.30 4.29 -8.76
CA SER A 65 -12.33 5.75 -8.85
C SER A 65 -12.49 6.45 -7.50
N ARG A 66 -13.12 5.77 -6.52
CA ARG A 66 -13.38 6.30 -5.16
C ARG A 66 -12.84 5.38 -4.08
N PRO A 67 -11.51 5.31 -3.91
CA PRO A 67 -10.89 4.40 -2.94
C PRO A 67 -11.21 4.78 -1.49
N ASP A 68 -11.27 3.76 -0.63
CA ASP A 68 -11.25 3.89 0.83
C ASP A 68 -9.83 4.15 1.33
N ILE A 69 -8.85 3.53 0.67
CA ILE A 69 -7.44 3.62 1.02
C ILE A 69 -6.62 3.97 -0.21
N VAL A 70 -5.71 4.94 -0.04
CA VAL A 70 -4.66 5.23 -1.03
C VAL A 70 -3.30 4.94 -0.40
N LEU A 71 -2.51 4.07 -1.03
CA LEU A 71 -1.15 3.75 -0.64
C LEU A 71 -0.14 4.33 -1.64
N VAL A 72 0.81 5.12 -1.18
CA VAL A 72 1.84 5.74 -2.02
C VAL A 72 3.21 5.18 -1.68
N LEU A 73 3.75 4.33 -2.56
CA LEU A 73 5.01 3.62 -2.36
C LEU A 73 6.25 4.51 -2.56
N ASP A 74 6.15 5.52 -3.41
CA ASP A 74 7.28 6.39 -3.77
C ASP A 74 6.99 7.85 -3.45
N PRO A 75 7.87 8.52 -2.66
CA PRO A 75 7.68 9.93 -2.28
C PRO A 75 7.53 10.91 -3.45
N SER A 76 8.15 10.62 -4.59
CA SER A 76 8.09 11.50 -5.76
C SER A 76 6.70 11.55 -6.40
N ILE A 77 5.90 10.50 -6.24
CA ILE A 77 4.53 10.42 -6.75
C ILE A 77 3.64 11.51 -6.13
N LEU A 78 3.88 11.86 -4.87
CA LEU A 78 3.15 12.94 -4.17
C LEU A 78 3.26 14.32 -4.85
N ARG A 79 4.23 14.49 -5.77
CA ARG A 79 4.45 15.72 -6.54
C ARG A 79 3.99 15.61 -7.99
N LEU A 80 3.85 14.40 -8.51
CA LEU A 80 3.60 14.12 -9.92
C LEU A 80 2.14 13.85 -10.23
N VAL A 81 1.42 13.33 -9.23
CA VAL A 81 0.05 12.84 -9.40
C VAL A 81 -0.80 13.34 -8.25
N ASP A 82 -2.04 13.73 -8.53
CA ASP A 82 -3.04 13.97 -7.48
C ASP A 82 -3.51 12.62 -6.90
N VAL A 83 -2.74 12.13 -5.92
CA VAL A 83 -3.03 10.86 -5.23
C VAL A 83 -4.29 10.93 -4.38
N GLY A 84 -4.74 12.13 -4.00
CA GLY A 84 -5.96 12.37 -3.22
C GLY A 84 -7.24 12.31 -4.05
N HIS A 85 -7.13 12.35 -5.38
CA HIS A 85 -8.31 12.37 -6.26
C HIS A 85 -9.24 11.19 -5.99
N GLY A 86 -10.50 11.46 -5.69
CA GLY A 86 -11.54 10.48 -5.43
C GLY A 86 -11.43 9.75 -4.08
N LEU A 87 -10.38 9.99 -3.26
CA LEU A 87 -10.28 9.39 -1.92
C LEU A 87 -11.48 9.83 -1.08
N LYS A 88 -12.15 8.86 -0.44
CA LYS A 88 -13.30 9.12 0.43
C LYS A 88 -12.89 9.97 1.63
N ALA A 89 -13.80 10.80 2.13
CA ALA A 89 -13.52 11.72 3.25
C ALA A 89 -13.20 10.98 4.56
N ASP A 90 -13.80 9.80 4.76
CA ASP A 90 -13.57 8.87 5.87
C ASP A 90 -12.45 7.85 5.59
N GLY A 91 -11.85 7.95 4.41
CA GLY A 91 -10.74 7.10 3.99
C GLY A 91 -9.42 7.46 4.64
N VAL A 92 -8.34 6.79 4.17
CA VAL A 92 -6.97 7.05 4.63
C VAL A 92 -5.97 7.10 3.48
N LEU A 93 -5.10 8.10 3.51
CA LEU A 93 -3.92 8.21 2.67
C LEU A 93 -2.70 7.71 3.44
N VAL A 94 -2.03 6.69 2.96
CA VAL A 94 -0.80 6.14 3.55
C VAL A 94 0.38 6.46 2.63
N ALA A 95 1.35 7.23 3.09
CA ALA A 95 2.43 7.74 2.26
C ALA A 95 3.82 7.39 2.77
N ASN A 96 4.67 6.92 1.85
CA ASN A 96 6.10 6.82 2.07
C ASN A 96 6.71 8.22 2.03
N THR A 97 7.08 8.76 3.18
CA THR A 97 7.67 10.09 3.28
C THR A 97 8.31 10.32 4.64
N ARG A 98 9.23 11.27 4.72
CA ARG A 98 9.83 11.77 5.98
C ARG A 98 8.99 12.85 6.65
N PHE A 99 8.05 13.44 5.92
CA PHE A 99 7.17 14.46 6.45
C PHE A 99 6.15 13.89 7.42
N SER A 100 5.68 14.70 8.35
CA SER A 100 4.63 14.29 9.29
C SER A 100 3.27 14.16 8.57
N PRO A 101 2.31 13.43 9.17
CA PRO A 101 0.96 13.36 8.62
C PRO A 101 0.31 14.74 8.44
N GLU A 102 0.53 15.67 9.37
CA GLU A 102 0.02 17.05 9.33
C GLU A 102 0.56 17.82 8.13
N GLU A 103 1.88 17.72 7.89
CA GLU A 103 2.53 18.36 6.74
C GLU A 103 1.99 17.82 5.41
N ILE A 104 1.81 16.50 5.29
CA ILE A 104 1.25 15.87 4.09
C ILE A 104 -0.21 16.26 3.91
N LYS A 105 -1.03 16.23 4.96
CA LYS A 105 -2.43 16.63 4.92
C LYS A 105 -2.60 18.07 4.44
N LYS A 106 -1.81 18.98 4.98
CA LYS A 106 -1.80 20.39 4.56
C LYS A 106 -1.34 20.55 3.11
N LYS A 107 -0.26 19.86 2.72
CA LYS A 107 0.32 19.95 1.38
C LYS A 107 -0.60 19.45 0.28
N LEU A 108 -1.33 18.35 0.53
CA LEU A 108 -2.22 17.72 -0.44
C LEU A 108 -3.67 18.23 -0.34
N GLY A 109 -4.02 18.96 0.72
CA GLY A 109 -5.39 19.48 0.92
C GLY A 109 -6.44 18.39 1.13
N VAL A 110 -6.03 17.16 1.53
CA VAL A 110 -6.96 16.04 1.71
C VAL A 110 -7.72 16.14 3.03
N LYS A 111 -9.01 15.78 3.02
CA LYS A 111 -9.87 15.75 4.21
C LYS A 111 -9.74 14.45 5.00
N SER A 112 -9.38 13.37 4.34
CA SER A 112 -9.19 12.04 4.90
C SER A 112 -8.12 11.99 5.98
N ARG A 113 -8.06 10.88 6.72
CA ARG A 113 -6.92 10.58 7.60
C ARG A 113 -5.64 10.43 6.77
N VAL A 114 -4.50 10.74 7.38
CA VAL A 114 -3.19 10.60 6.75
C VAL A 114 -2.28 9.79 7.67
N ALA A 115 -1.60 8.81 7.09
CA ALA A 115 -0.55 8.05 7.76
C ALA A 115 0.77 8.18 6.99
N THR A 116 1.88 8.31 7.69
CA THR A 116 3.20 8.47 7.07
C THR A 116 4.24 7.59 7.73
N VAL A 117 5.20 7.13 6.93
CA VAL A 117 6.38 6.39 7.38
C VAL A 117 7.54 6.62 6.41
N ASP A 118 8.78 6.69 6.90
CA ASP A 118 9.98 6.67 6.05
C ASP A 118 10.33 5.23 5.66
N ALA A 119 9.53 4.68 4.74
CA ALA A 119 9.71 3.31 4.27
C ALA A 119 11.03 3.12 3.50
N ASN A 120 11.56 4.17 2.86
CA ASN A 120 12.85 4.11 2.17
C ASN A 120 14.00 3.85 3.16
N ARG A 121 13.96 4.47 4.32
CA ARG A 121 14.95 4.25 5.39
C ARG A 121 14.84 2.82 5.91
N ILE A 122 13.63 2.39 6.28
CA ILE A 122 13.39 1.04 6.82
C ILE A 122 13.82 -0.04 5.80
N ALA A 123 13.40 0.08 4.54
CA ALA A 123 13.76 -0.88 3.50
C ALA A 123 15.28 -0.96 3.27
N ARG A 124 15.97 0.17 3.30
CA ARG A 124 17.44 0.19 3.17
C ARG A 124 18.12 -0.49 4.34
N GLU A 125 17.67 -0.27 5.56
CA GLU A 125 18.26 -0.84 6.77
C GLU A 125 17.97 -2.35 6.89
N GLU A 126 16.76 -2.80 6.58
CA GLU A 126 16.35 -4.21 6.72
C GLU A 126 16.64 -5.06 5.47
N LEU A 127 16.46 -4.51 4.27
CA LEU A 127 16.57 -5.25 3.01
C LEU A 127 17.86 -4.95 2.25
N GLY A 128 18.55 -3.85 2.57
CA GLY A 128 19.68 -3.35 1.79
C GLY A 128 19.29 -2.71 0.44
N LEU A 129 18.01 -2.56 0.17
CA LEU A 129 17.43 -2.05 -1.07
C LEU A 129 16.36 -1.01 -0.76
N THR A 130 15.99 -0.19 -1.75
CA THR A 130 14.91 0.80 -1.62
C THR A 130 13.59 0.31 -2.22
N ILE A 131 13.33 -0.99 -2.19
CA ILE A 131 12.05 -1.57 -2.58
C ILE A 131 11.15 -1.58 -1.36
N THR A 132 10.10 -0.77 -1.39
CA THR A 132 9.26 -0.45 -0.23
C THR A 132 7.92 -1.17 -0.19
N ASN A 133 7.67 -2.11 -1.10
CA ASN A 133 6.38 -2.79 -1.23
C ASN A 133 5.89 -3.44 0.07
N THR A 134 6.66 -4.37 0.64
CA THR A 134 6.31 -5.04 1.91
C THR A 134 6.33 -4.09 3.10
N THR A 135 7.30 -3.18 3.15
CA THR A 135 7.40 -2.13 4.17
C THR A 135 6.12 -1.29 4.21
N MET A 136 5.65 -0.82 3.07
CA MET A 136 4.45 0.01 2.97
C MET A 136 3.16 -0.76 3.27
N LEU A 137 3.12 -2.07 3.07
CA LEU A 137 2.00 -2.90 3.55
C LEU A 137 1.90 -2.88 5.08
N GLY A 138 3.02 -2.85 5.80
CA GLY A 138 3.03 -2.66 7.25
C GLY A 138 2.38 -1.35 7.68
N ALA A 139 2.72 -0.26 6.99
CA ALA A 139 2.11 1.05 7.22
C ALA A 139 0.61 1.07 6.90
N LEU A 140 0.20 0.41 5.80
CA LEU A 140 -1.19 0.30 5.40
C LEU A 140 -2.01 -0.42 6.49
N LEU A 141 -1.53 -1.56 6.98
CA LEU A 141 -2.26 -2.33 7.99
C LEU A 141 -2.31 -1.62 9.35
N LYS A 142 -1.29 -0.82 9.69
CA LYS A 142 -1.35 0.05 10.88
C LYS A 142 -2.44 1.11 10.77
N ALA A 143 -2.66 1.65 9.57
CA ALA A 143 -3.60 2.73 9.34
C ALA A 143 -5.05 2.27 9.13
N SER A 144 -5.28 1.02 8.70
CA SER A 144 -6.59 0.59 8.21
C SER A 144 -7.11 -0.75 8.76
N GLU A 145 -6.25 -1.60 9.30
CA GLU A 145 -6.60 -2.94 9.83
C GLU A 145 -7.45 -3.80 8.87
N VAL A 146 -7.31 -3.58 7.55
CA VAL A 146 -8.13 -4.22 6.52
C VAL A 146 -7.88 -5.73 6.40
N VAL A 147 -6.68 -6.17 6.80
CA VAL A 147 -6.24 -7.56 6.91
C VAL A 147 -5.44 -7.67 8.21
N ASP A 148 -5.57 -8.79 8.92
CA ASP A 148 -4.71 -9.06 10.07
C ASP A 148 -3.25 -9.22 9.63
N LYS A 149 -2.34 -8.62 10.38
CA LYS A 149 -0.91 -8.69 10.02
C LYS A 149 -0.34 -10.11 10.04
N GLY A 150 -0.90 -11.00 10.87
CA GLY A 150 -0.51 -12.41 10.90
C GLY A 150 -0.84 -13.14 9.60
N ALA A 151 -1.95 -12.78 8.94
CA ALA A 151 -2.35 -13.34 7.65
C ALA A 151 -1.39 -12.98 6.50
N MET A 152 -0.51 -11.98 6.68
CA MET A 152 0.50 -11.59 5.69
C MET A 152 1.76 -12.46 5.71
N ILE A 153 2.01 -13.20 6.78
CA ILE A 153 3.29 -13.93 6.98
C ILE A 153 3.48 -15.02 5.93
N GLU A 154 2.48 -15.87 5.75
CA GLU A 154 2.57 -16.96 4.76
C GLU A 154 2.70 -16.44 3.32
N PRO A 155 1.91 -15.46 2.84
CA PRO A 155 2.13 -14.82 1.54
C PRO A 155 3.56 -14.27 1.35
N PHE A 156 4.16 -13.70 2.40
CA PHE A 156 5.55 -13.22 2.31
C PHE A 156 6.54 -14.38 2.22
N GLN A 157 6.33 -15.46 2.98
CA GLN A 157 7.18 -16.65 2.93
C GLN A 157 7.14 -17.31 1.55
N GLU A 158 5.95 -17.48 0.98
CA GLU A 158 5.76 -18.03 -0.36
C GLU A 158 6.38 -17.15 -1.45
N ARG A 159 6.22 -15.83 -1.36
CA ARG A 159 6.71 -14.89 -2.39
C ARG A 159 8.21 -14.68 -2.35
N PHE A 160 8.81 -14.60 -1.15
CA PHE A 160 10.20 -14.16 -0.98
C PHE A 160 11.15 -15.28 -0.53
N GLY A 161 10.66 -16.45 -0.15
CA GLY A 161 11.47 -17.61 0.25
C GLY A 161 12.50 -17.22 1.33
N ARG A 162 13.79 -17.40 1.03
CA ARG A 162 14.89 -17.08 1.96
C ARG A 162 15.00 -15.59 2.32
N LEU A 163 14.38 -14.69 1.57
CA LEU A 163 14.36 -13.27 1.86
C LEU A 163 13.12 -12.85 2.69
N ALA A 164 12.22 -13.78 2.99
CA ALA A 164 10.96 -13.50 3.68
C ALA A 164 11.18 -12.89 5.07
N GLU A 165 12.14 -13.41 5.84
CA GLU A 165 12.43 -12.92 7.19
C GLU A 165 12.76 -11.41 7.20
N ARG A 166 13.60 -10.95 6.27
CA ARG A 166 13.94 -9.53 6.14
C ARG A 166 12.73 -8.68 5.74
N ASN A 167 11.90 -9.19 4.83
CA ASN A 167 10.67 -8.53 4.40
C ASN A 167 9.67 -8.43 5.56
N ILE A 168 9.50 -9.47 6.36
CA ILE A 168 8.66 -9.49 7.56
C ILE A 168 9.17 -8.47 8.58
N LYS A 169 10.48 -8.41 8.85
CA LYS A 169 11.07 -7.39 9.74
C LYS A 169 10.80 -5.96 9.26
N ALA A 170 10.96 -5.69 7.96
CA ALA A 170 10.65 -4.38 7.38
C ALA A 170 9.17 -4.02 7.51
N PHE A 171 8.28 -4.98 7.25
CA PHE A 171 6.84 -4.87 7.43
C PHE A 171 6.45 -4.55 8.88
N GLU A 172 6.92 -5.35 9.85
CA GLU A 172 6.61 -5.15 11.26
C GLU A 172 7.16 -3.84 11.80
N ARG A 173 8.35 -3.46 11.35
CA ARG A 173 8.97 -2.20 11.73
C ARG A 173 8.17 -1.01 11.21
N ALA A 174 7.75 -1.03 9.96
CA ALA A 174 6.90 0.01 9.39
C ALA A 174 5.54 0.09 10.10
N TYR A 175 4.95 -1.07 10.46
CA TYR A 175 3.73 -1.10 11.26
C TYR A 175 3.89 -0.35 12.59
N LYS A 176 5.05 -0.52 13.28
CA LYS A 176 5.34 0.16 14.55
C LYS A 176 5.66 1.64 14.40
N GLU A 177 6.41 2.03 13.35
CA GLU A 177 6.91 3.38 13.14
C GLU A 177 5.94 4.30 12.39
N THR A 178 4.84 3.78 11.85
CA THR A 178 3.84 4.57 11.13
C THR A 178 3.14 5.55 12.07
N LYS A 179 3.14 6.83 11.68
CA LYS A 179 2.43 7.92 12.36
C LYS A 179 1.10 8.15 11.66
N ILE A 180 0.04 8.42 12.42
CA ILE A 180 -1.33 8.60 11.92
C ILE A 180 -1.92 9.88 12.51
N LEU A 181 -2.62 10.65 11.65
CA LEU A 181 -3.44 11.82 12.00
C LEU A 181 -4.88 11.58 11.58
#